data_ad10e7d1658795284a03e5ee796d0667
#
_entry.id   ad10e7d1658795284a03e5ee796d0667
#
_cell.length_a   1.000
_cell.length_b   1.000
_cell.length_c   1.000
_cell.angle_alpha   90.00
_cell.angle_beta   90.00
_cell.angle_gamma   90.00
#
_symmetry.space_group_name_H-M   'P 1'
#
loop_
_entity.id
_entity.type
_entity.pdbx_description
1 polymer ?
#
loop_
_entity_poly.entity_id
_entity_poly.type
_entity_poly.pdbx_seq_one_letter_code
_entity_poly.pdbx_strand_id
1 'polypeptide(L)'
;KKILKERKKYIDKKGKIILQTGYGPSGLPHIGTFGEVARTSMVVNALNYLTDLPKEIITFSDDLDGLRKVPDNVPNKDVLNKNLHKPLTNIPDPFEKFKSFGEHNNEMLKKFLDKFKFEYKFMSSTNLYKSGFFNSTLKKILDNYEGIMNIIIPTLGKERQKTYSPFLPICNETGKVLEIPIIEIDKKNSSL
;
A
#
# COMPACT_ATOMS: atom_id res chain seq x y z
N LYS A 1 9.72 24.77 -1.36
CA LYS A 1 10.01 25.49 -0.10
C LYS A 1 9.18 24.94 1.08
N LYS A 2 7.85 24.77 0.94
CA LYS A 2 6.96 24.29 2.03
C LYS A 2 7.42 22.92 2.59
N ILE A 3 7.66 21.92 1.74
CA ILE A 3 8.14 20.59 2.15
C ILE A 3 9.43 20.67 2.99
N LEU A 4 10.42 21.45 2.53
CA LEU A 4 11.70 21.61 3.23
C LEU A 4 11.53 22.24 4.61
N LYS A 5 10.59 23.19 4.76
CA LYS A 5 10.29 23.84 6.04
C LYS A 5 9.53 22.89 6.99
N GLU A 6 8.42 22.35 6.54
CA GLU A 6 7.50 21.55 7.40
C GLU A 6 8.07 20.18 7.77
N ARG A 7 8.91 19.61 6.92
CA ARG A 7 9.51 18.28 7.13
C ARG A 7 10.97 18.30 7.56
N LYS A 8 11.51 19.48 7.88
CA LYS A 8 12.93 19.68 8.23
C LYS A 8 13.44 18.65 9.23
N LYS A 9 12.76 18.48 10.36
CA LYS A 9 13.15 17.51 11.42
C LYS A 9 13.33 16.08 10.91
N TYR A 10 12.45 15.63 10.00
CA TYR A 10 12.50 14.28 9.45
C TYR A 10 13.58 14.16 8.37
N ILE A 11 13.75 15.19 7.56
CA ILE A 11 14.78 15.28 6.52
C ILE A 11 16.16 15.24 7.17
N ASP A 12 16.39 16.07 8.18
CA ASP A 12 17.67 16.12 8.91
C ASP A 12 18.00 14.77 9.56
N LYS A 13 17.00 14.10 10.16
CA LYS A 13 17.18 12.78 10.77
C LYS A 13 17.55 11.71 9.73
N LYS A 14 17.03 11.78 8.51
CA LYS A 14 17.23 10.78 7.47
C LYS A 14 18.36 11.10 6.50
N GLY A 15 18.83 12.34 6.47
CA GLY A 15 19.82 12.83 5.52
C GLY A 15 19.34 12.84 4.07
N LYS A 16 18.05 12.63 3.81
CA LYS A 16 17.44 12.59 2.47
C LYS A 16 15.96 12.94 2.50
N ILE A 17 15.43 13.31 1.32
CA ILE A 17 14.01 13.57 1.11
C ILE A 17 13.37 12.32 0.51
N ILE A 18 12.36 11.77 1.18
CA ILE A 18 11.60 10.61 0.71
C ILE A 18 10.23 11.08 0.27
N LEU A 19 9.87 10.74 -0.96
CA LEU A 19 8.53 10.89 -1.52
C LEU A 19 7.95 9.52 -1.81
N GLN A 20 6.66 9.35 -1.63
CA GLN A 20 6.02 8.05 -1.85
C GLN A 20 4.83 8.20 -2.77
N THR A 21 4.69 7.24 -3.68
CA THR A 21 3.49 6.99 -4.48
C THR A 21 2.85 5.68 -4.04
N GLY A 22 1.52 5.57 -4.12
CA GLY A 22 0.79 4.35 -3.84
C GLY A 22 0.30 3.68 -5.13
N TYR A 23 0.27 2.36 -5.13
CA TYR A 23 -0.29 1.56 -6.20
C TYR A 23 -1.05 0.36 -5.64
N GLY A 24 -2.35 0.29 -5.90
CA GLY A 24 -3.17 -0.90 -5.62
C GLY A 24 -3.17 -1.82 -6.85
N PRO A 25 -2.45 -2.97 -6.84
CA PRO A 25 -2.30 -3.83 -7.99
C PRO A 25 -3.52 -4.74 -8.24
N SER A 26 -4.72 -4.20 -8.04
CA SER A 26 -5.99 -4.88 -8.33
C SER A 26 -6.40 -4.85 -9.81
N GLY A 27 -5.57 -4.29 -10.68
CA GLY A 27 -5.71 -4.21 -12.11
C GLY A 27 -4.42 -3.77 -12.80
N LEU A 28 -4.40 -3.82 -14.12
CA LEU A 28 -3.23 -3.39 -14.90
C LEU A 28 -2.92 -1.91 -14.71
N PRO A 29 -1.64 -1.50 -14.73
CA PRO A 29 -1.25 -0.10 -14.67
C PRO A 29 -1.91 0.71 -15.80
N HIS A 30 -2.33 1.92 -15.49
CA HIS A 30 -3.02 2.82 -16.42
C HIS A 30 -2.53 4.27 -16.26
N ILE A 31 -3.12 5.20 -17.03
CA ILE A 31 -2.71 6.61 -17.02
C ILE A 31 -2.75 7.27 -15.62
N GLY A 32 -3.66 6.84 -14.74
CA GLY A 32 -3.69 7.31 -13.35
C GLY A 32 -2.44 6.90 -12.59
N THR A 33 -2.00 5.66 -12.76
CA THR A 33 -0.75 5.14 -12.17
C THR A 33 0.47 5.94 -12.67
N PHE A 34 0.52 6.20 -13.99
CA PHE A 34 1.54 7.08 -14.57
C PHE A 34 1.51 8.47 -13.93
N GLY A 35 0.34 9.08 -13.81
CA GLY A 35 0.16 10.40 -13.26
C GLY A 35 0.67 10.53 -11.81
N GLU A 36 0.53 9.49 -10.99
CA GLU A 36 1.06 9.47 -9.61
C GLU A 36 2.59 9.60 -9.60
N VAL A 37 3.28 8.78 -10.37
CA VAL A 37 4.75 8.80 -10.43
C VAL A 37 5.25 10.05 -11.14
N ALA A 38 4.62 10.47 -12.23
CA ALA A 38 4.99 11.66 -12.97
C ALA A 38 4.89 12.93 -12.10
N ARG A 39 3.78 13.12 -11.37
CA ARG A 39 3.63 14.26 -10.44
C ARG A 39 4.70 14.25 -9.36
N THR A 40 5.00 13.09 -8.81
CA THR A 40 6.03 12.96 -7.78
C THR A 40 7.42 13.26 -8.34
N SER A 41 7.73 12.82 -9.55
CA SER A 41 8.98 13.14 -10.25
C SER A 41 9.12 14.64 -10.55
N MET A 42 8.02 15.31 -10.91
CA MET A 42 8.01 16.77 -11.07
C MET A 42 8.37 17.49 -9.76
N VAL A 43 7.87 16.99 -8.61
CA VAL A 43 8.24 17.54 -7.29
C VAL A 43 9.72 17.30 -7.00
N VAL A 44 10.27 16.12 -7.32
CA VAL A 44 11.72 15.86 -7.19
C VAL A 44 12.53 16.83 -8.04
N ASN A 45 12.15 17.03 -9.31
CA ASN A 45 12.82 17.95 -10.20
C ASN A 45 12.81 19.39 -9.62
N ALA A 46 11.68 19.85 -9.10
CA ALA A 46 11.59 21.15 -8.45
C ALA A 46 12.46 21.25 -7.16
N LEU A 47 12.59 20.14 -6.42
CA LEU A 47 13.47 20.09 -5.24
C LEU A 47 14.95 20.13 -5.60
N ASN A 48 15.36 19.64 -6.77
CA ASN A 48 16.74 19.69 -7.24
C ASN A 48 17.26 21.14 -7.42
N TYR A 49 16.36 22.10 -7.70
CA TYR A 49 16.70 23.53 -7.74
C TYR A 49 16.79 24.19 -6.36
N LEU A 50 16.38 23.50 -5.29
CA LEU A 50 16.26 24.08 -3.94
C LEU A 50 17.24 23.49 -2.94
N THR A 51 17.78 22.30 -3.20
CA THR A 51 18.68 21.59 -2.27
C THR A 51 19.40 20.44 -2.97
N ASP A 52 20.65 20.19 -2.56
CA ASP A 52 21.48 19.07 -3.02
C ASP A 52 21.23 17.77 -2.23
N LEU A 53 20.35 17.79 -1.21
CA LEU A 53 20.02 16.60 -0.45
C LEU A 53 19.53 15.47 -1.38
N PRO A 54 19.93 14.23 -1.15
CA PRO A 54 19.43 13.08 -1.90
C PRO A 54 17.90 12.99 -1.86
N LYS A 55 17.28 12.64 -2.98
CA LYS A 55 15.83 12.42 -3.12
C LYS A 55 15.59 10.96 -3.50
N GLU A 56 14.58 10.36 -2.91
CA GLU A 56 14.18 8.99 -3.21
C GLU A 56 12.66 8.94 -3.43
N ILE A 57 12.23 8.36 -4.54
CA ILE A 57 10.82 8.06 -4.79
C ILE A 57 10.60 6.60 -4.42
N ILE A 58 9.68 6.36 -3.48
CA ILE A 58 9.21 5.02 -3.16
C ILE A 58 7.91 4.79 -3.94
N THR A 59 7.90 3.78 -4.80
CA THR A 59 6.67 3.26 -5.41
C THR A 59 6.21 2.07 -4.56
N PHE A 60 5.21 2.34 -3.72
CA PHE A 60 4.68 1.38 -2.77
C PHE A 60 3.49 0.63 -3.37
N SER A 61 3.56 -0.69 -3.41
CA SER A 61 2.47 -1.54 -3.87
C SER A 61 1.71 -2.13 -2.69
N ASP A 62 0.39 -1.88 -2.65
CA ASP A 62 -0.54 -2.45 -1.69
C ASP A 62 -0.99 -3.87 -2.13
N ASP A 63 -0.03 -4.72 -2.48
CA ASP A 63 -0.24 -6.05 -3.05
C ASP A 63 -0.75 -7.10 -2.03
N LEU A 64 -0.83 -6.73 -0.75
CA LEU A 64 -1.47 -7.54 0.29
C LEU A 64 -2.97 -7.22 0.45
N ASP A 65 -3.46 -6.19 -0.22
CA ASP A 65 -4.89 -5.85 -0.20
C ASP A 65 -5.75 -6.96 -0.78
N GLY A 66 -6.96 -7.11 -0.24
CA GLY A 66 -7.96 -8.04 -0.75
C GLY A 66 -8.57 -7.60 -2.08
N LEU A 67 -8.73 -8.52 -3.03
CA LEU A 67 -9.42 -8.25 -4.29
C LEU A 67 -10.91 -8.00 -4.05
N ARG A 68 -11.34 -6.74 -4.16
CA ARG A 68 -12.75 -6.35 -3.91
C ARG A 68 -13.66 -6.56 -5.13
N LYS A 69 -13.10 -6.43 -6.31
CA LYS A 69 -13.85 -6.52 -7.59
C LYS A 69 -12.94 -7.08 -8.68
N VAL A 70 -13.50 -7.92 -9.54
CA VAL A 70 -12.81 -8.43 -10.73
C VAL A 70 -12.71 -7.32 -11.78
N PRO A 71 -11.51 -6.98 -12.29
CA PRO A 71 -11.36 -6.01 -13.37
C PRO A 71 -11.97 -6.51 -14.68
N ASP A 72 -12.43 -5.57 -15.52
CA ASP A 72 -13.08 -5.92 -16.79
C ASP A 72 -12.08 -6.38 -17.86
N ASN A 73 -10.82 -5.93 -17.76
CA ASN A 73 -9.78 -6.10 -18.78
C ASN A 73 -8.78 -7.22 -18.48
N VAL A 74 -9.23 -8.28 -17.83
CA VAL A 74 -8.41 -9.45 -17.49
C VAL A 74 -9.01 -10.73 -18.11
N PRO A 75 -8.18 -11.71 -18.52
CA PRO A 75 -8.67 -13.03 -18.92
C PRO A 75 -9.07 -13.86 -17.67
N ASN A 76 -9.63 -15.04 -17.91
CA ASN A 76 -9.90 -16.05 -16.87
C ASN A 76 -10.57 -15.48 -15.61
N LYS A 77 -11.60 -14.64 -15.80
CA LYS A 77 -12.30 -13.93 -14.69
C LYS A 77 -12.81 -14.86 -13.59
N ASP A 78 -13.11 -16.10 -13.91
CA ASP A 78 -13.59 -17.10 -12.95
C ASP A 78 -12.54 -17.41 -11.87
N VAL A 79 -11.25 -17.38 -12.21
CA VAL A 79 -10.15 -17.52 -11.25
C VAL A 79 -10.20 -16.39 -10.21
N LEU A 80 -10.42 -15.17 -10.66
CA LEU A 80 -10.52 -13.99 -9.78
C LEU A 80 -11.83 -14.01 -8.97
N ASN A 81 -12.96 -14.36 -9.57
CA ASN A 81 -14.26 -14.45 -8.90
C ASN A 81 -14.22 -15.44 -7.71
N LYS A 82 -13.60 -16.61 -7.90
CA LYS A 82 -13.43 -17.62 -6.84
C LYS A 82 -12.51 -17.18 -5.71
N ASN A 83 -11.70 -16.15 -5.94
CA ASN A 83 -10.69 -15.66 -4.98
C ASN A 83 -10.95 -14.23 -4.50
N LEU A 84 -12.17 -13.72 -4.62
CA LEU A 84 -12.56 -12.42 -4.08
C LEU A 84 -12.22 -12.31 -2.58
N HIS A 85 -11.79 -11.13 -2.19
CA HIS A 85 -11.34 -10.77 -0.84
C HIS A 85 -10.02 -11.41 -0.37
N LYS A 86 -9.39 -12.29 -1.14
CA LYS A 86 -8.04 -12.77 -0.81
C LYS A 86 -6.99 -11.71 -1.18
N PRO A 87 -5.83 -11.70 -0.48
CA PRO A 87 -4.70 -10.87 -0.86
C PRO A 87 -4.31 -11.08 -2.32
N LEU A 88 -4.00 -10.00 -3.04
CA LEU A 88 -3.67 -10.07 -4.47
C LEU A 88 -2.49 -11.01 -4.77
N THR A 89 -1.55 -11.11 -3.84
CA THR A 89 -0.41 -12.05 -3.93
C THR A 89 -0.77 -13.51 -3.63
N ASN A 90 -1.98 -13.78 -3.14
CA ASN A 90 -2.48 -15.15 -2.89
C ASN A 90 -3.47 -15.61 -3.97
N ILE A 91 -3.75 -14.79 -4.97
CA ILE A 91 -4.66 -15.10 -6.08
C ILE A 91 -3.83 -15.59 -7.27
N PRO A 92 -4.12 -16.77 -7.85
CA PRO A 92 -3.45 -17.23 -9.07
C PRO A 92 -3.52 -16.18 -10.19
N ASP A 93 -2.46 -16.07 -10.97
CA ASP A 93 -2.41 -15.12 -12.09
C ASP A 93 -3.38 -15.53 -13.21
N PRO A 94 -4.40 -14.71 -13.54
CA PRO A 94 -5.34 -15.02 -14.62
C PRO A 94 -4.69 -15.01 -16.00
N PHE A 95 -3.48 -14.44 -16.13
CA PHE A 95 -2.68 -14.42 -17.36
C PHE A 95 -1.71 -15.59 -17.47
N GLU A 96 -1.57 -16.40 -16.42
CA GLU A 96 -0.69 -17.58 -16.34
C GLU A 96 0.80 -17.28 -16.61
N LYS A 97 1.27 -16.06 -16.31
CA LYS A 97 2.65 -15.61 -16.56
C LYS A 97 3.48 -15.50 -15.28
N PHE A 98 2.83 -15.33 -14.14
CA PHE A 98 3.47 -15.14 -12.84
C PHE A 98 2.78 -16.01 -11.79
N LYS A 99 3.35 -16.08 -10.58
CA LYS A 99 2.80 -16.91 -9.50
C LYS A 99 1.46 -16.40 -9.00
N SER A 100 1.25 -15.08 -9.04
CA SER A 100 0.03 -14.46 -8.53
C SER A 100 -0.38 -13.23 -9.35
N PHE A 101 -1.64 -12.87 -9.21
CA PHE A 101 -2.20 -11.66 -9.82
C PHE A 101 -1.50 -10.38 -9.31
N GLY A 102 -1.18 -10.32 -8.00
CA GLY A 102 -0.40 -9.22 -7.43
C GLY A 102 0.99 -9.12 -8.03
N GLU A 103 1.70 -10.25 -8.18
CA GLU A 103 3.02 -10.28 -8.82
C GLU A 103 2.95 -9.85 -10.30
N HIS A 104 1.96 -10.34 -11.05
CA HIS A 104 1.74 -9.93 -12.43
C HIS A 104 1.63 -8.40 -12.55
N ASN A 105 0.73 -7.80 -11.79
CA ASN A 105 0.48 -6.36 -11.87
C ASN A 105 1.69 -5.54 -11.38
N ASN A 106 2.43 -6.03 -10.36
CA ASN A 106 3.67 -5.41 -9.92
C ASN A 106 4.75 -5.41 -11.01
N GLU A 107 4.90 -6.51 -11.73
CA GLU A 107 5.86 -6.59 -12.85
C GLU A 107 5.43 -5.71 -14.04
N MET A 108 4.12 -5.63 -14.32
CA MET A 108 3.62 -4.69 -15.32
C MET A 108 3.88 -3.24 -14.93
N LEU A 109 3.71 -2.89 -13.64
CA LEU A 109 4.03 -1.55 -13.13
C LEU A 109 5.51 -1.23 -13.33
N LYS A 110 6.41 -2.11 -12.90
CA LYS A 110 7.86 -1.90 -13.06
C LYS A 110 8.24 -1.69 -14.52
N LYS A 111 7.81 -2.59 -15.41
CA LYS A 111 8.04 -2.45 -16.86
C LYS A 111 7.52 -1.13 -17.43
N PHE A 112 6.37 -0.70 -16.94
CA PHE A 112 5.77 0.57 -17.35
C PHE A 112 6.61 1.77 -16.90
N LEU A 113 7.03 1.78 -15.63
CA LEU A 113 7.86 2.86 -15.06
C LEU A 113 9.26 2.91 -15.71
N ASP A 114 9.88 1.75 -15.92
CA ASP A 114 11.19 1.61 -16.55
C ASP A 114 11.16 2.11 -18.01
N LYS A 115 10.07 1.83 -18.75
CA LYS A 115 9.88 2.34 -20.11
C LYS A 115 9.93 3.86 -20.20
N PHE A 116 9.43 4.55 -19.17
CA PHE A 116 9.45 6.01 -19.07
C PHE A 116 10.68 6.54 -18.30
N LYS A 117 11.63 5.65 -17.95
CA LYS A 117 12.89 5.99 -17.27
C LYS A 117 12.68 6.75 -15.95
N PHE A 118 11.65 6.40 -15.19
CA PHE A 118 11.48 6.92 -13.85
C PHE A 118 12.51 6.30 -12.90
N GLU A 119 13.08 7.13 -12.04
CA GLU A 119 13.93 6.67 -10.92
C GLU A 119 13.04 6.43 -9.70
N TYR A 120 12.98 5.18 -9.23
CA TYR A 120 12.14 4.79 -8.10
C TYR A 120 12.72 3.60 -7.36
N LYS A 121 12.29 3.45 -6.10
CA LYS A 121 12.48 2.24 -5.31
C LYS A 121 11.15 1.54 -5.15
N PHE A 122 11.02 0.34 -5.70
CA PHE A 122 9.81 -0.46 -5.54
C PHE A 122 9.76 -1.11 -4.16
N MET A 123 8.59 -1.06 -3.50
CA MET A 123 8.33 -1.72 -2.21
C MET A 123 6.98 -2.44 -2.27
N SER A 124 6.99 -3.73 -1.91
CA SER A 124 5.80 -4.57 -1.81
C SER A 124 5.31 -4.63 -0.36
N SER A 125 4.03 -4.34 -0.12
CA SER A 125 3.43 -4.47 1.22
C SER A 125 3.53 -5.92 1.71
N THR A 126 3.25 -6.92 0.87
CA THR A 126 3.39 -8.34 1.22
C THR A 126 4.79 -8.67 1.75
N ASN A 127 5.84 -8.23 1.06
CA ASN A 127 7.21 -8.50 1.48
C ASN A 127 7.56 -7.79 2.79
N LEU A 128 7.09 -6.56 2.97
CA LEU A 128 7.35 -5.78 4.18
C LEU A 128 6.62 -6.37 5.40
N TYR A 129 5.37 -6.80 5.25
CA TYR A 129 4.65 -7.48 6.33
C TYR A 129 5.31 -8.82 6.68
N LYS A 130 5.63 -9.66 5.68
CA LYS A 130 6.29 -10.96 5.89
C LYS A 130 7.68 -10.85 6.53
N SER A 131 8.42 -9.79 6.23
CA SER A 131 9.74 -9.54 6.85
C SER A 131 9.67 -8.99 8.27
N GLY A 132 8.46 -8.67 8.77
CA GLY A 132 8.29 -8.04 10.09
C GLY A 132 8.65 -6.55 10.12
N PHE A 133 8.88 -5.92 8.96
CA PHE A 133 9.25 -4.50 8.88
C PHE A 133 8.26 -3.59 9.63
N PHE A 134 6.98 -3.93 9.63
CA PHE A 134 5.95 -3.14 10.30
C PHE A 134 5.67 -3.57 11.75
N ASN A 135 6.26 -4.65 12.28
CA ASN A 135 5.89 -5.19 13.58
C ASN A 135 5.94 -4.15 14.71
N SER A 136 7.00 -3.36 14.79
CA SER A 136 7.12 -2.30 15.81
C SER A 136 6.06 -1.20 15.65
N THR A 137 5.67 -0.89 14.41
CA THR A 137 4.62 0.10 14.11
C THR A 137 3.24 -0.46 14.43
N LEU A 138 2.97 -1.71 14.05
CA LEU A 138 1.72 -2.39 14.38
C LEU A 138 1.50 -2.47 15.89
N LYS A 139 2.57 -2.82 16.66
CA LYS A 139 2.50 -2.82 18.12
C LYS A 139 2.14 -1.43 18.67
N LYS A 140 2.76 -0.37 18.17
CA LYS A 140 2.42 1.01 18.59
C LYS A 140 0.97 1.38 18.26
N ILE A 141 0.44 0.94 17.12
CA ILE A 141 -0.96 1.16 16.75
C ILE A 141 -1.87 0.40 17.74
N LEU A 142 -1.53 -0.84 18.06
CA LEU A 142 -2.28 -1.65 19.03
C LEU A 142 -2.29 -1.01 20.43
N ASP A 143 -1.12 -0.57 20.92
CA ASP A 143 -0.99 0.09 22.21
C ASP A 143 -1.81 1.40 22.30
N ASN A 144 -1.98 2.11 21.19
CA ASN A 144 -2.69 3.39 21.09
C ASN A 144 -4.05 3.29 20.38
N TYR A 145 -4.61 2.10 20.26
CA TYR A 145 -5.79 1.82 19.44
C TYR A 145 -6.94 2.79 19.68
N GLU A 146 -7.37 2.97 20.93
CA GLU A 146 -8.49 3.84 21.29
C GLU A 146 -8.25 5.31 20.91
N GLY A 147 -7.03 5.81 21.18
CA GLY A 147 -6.65 7.17 20.79
C GLY A 147 -6.70 7.39 19.28
N ILE A 148 -6.27 6.40 18.50
CA ILE A 148 -6.34 6.41 17.03
C ILE A 148 -7.79 6.39 16.56
N MET A 149 -8.62 5.51 17.14
CA MET A 149 -10.04 5.40 16.79
C MET A 149 -10.79 6.70 17.08
N ASN A 150 -10.56 7.32 18.23
CA ASN A 150 -11.19 8.58 18.62
C ASN A 150 -10.85 9.74 17.65
N ILE A 151 -9.67 9.72 17.02
CA ILE A 151 -9.27 10.73 16.05
C ILE A 151 -9.83 10.42 14.65
N ILE A 152 -9.79 9.16 14.23
CA ILE A 152 -10.12 8.78 12.84
C ILE A 152 -11.63 8.63 12.63
N ILE A 153 -12.35 7.96 13.53
CA ILE A 153 -13.79 7.69 13.37
C ILE A 153 -14.59 8.96 13.03
N PRO A 154 -14.42 10.10 13.71
CA PRO A 154 -15.20 11.30 13.38
C PRO A 154 -14.93 11.86 11.97
N THR A 155 -13.83 11.51 11.34
CA THR A 155 -13.47 11.97 9.98
C THR A 155 -14.09 11.13 8.87
N LEU A 156 -14.67 9.97 9.21
CA LEU A 156 -15.22 9.02 8.26
C LEU A 156 -16.73 9.25 8.04
N GLY A 157 -17.21 8.85 6.85
CA GLY A 157 -18.65 8.78 6.59
C GLY A 157 -19.35 7.73 7.46
N LYS A 158 -20.64 7.93 7.79
CA LYS A 158 -21.41 7.09 8.72
C LYS A 158 -21.34 5.58 8.49
N GLU A 159 -21.37 5.15 7.24
CA GLU A 159 -21.25 3.72 6.89
C GLU A 159 -19.88 3.16 7.26
N ARG A 160 -18.82 3.91 6.93
CA ARG A 160 -17.44 3.48 7.20
C ARG A 160 -17.09 3.55 8.69
N GLN A 161 -17.75 4.39 9.47
CA GLN A 161 -17.56 4.43 10.93
C GLN A 161 -17.90 3.10 11.59
N LYS A 162 -18.91 2.37 11.05
CA LYS A 162 -19.38 1.09 11.59
C LYS A 162 -18.43 -0.08 11.33
N THR A 163 -17.62 0.00 10.28
CA THR A 163 -16.78 -1.12 9.80
C THR A 163 -15.29 -0.81 9.85
N TYR A 164 -14.92 0.40 10.26
CA TYR A 164 -13.52 0.80 10.25
C TYR A 164 -12.70 0.05 11.31
N SER A 165 -11.54 -0.43 10.88
CA SER A 165 -10.46 -0.93 11.72
C SER A 165 -9.13 -0.46 11.16
N PRO A 166 -8.13 -0.10 12.00
CA PRO A 166 -6.76 0.15 11.56
C PRO A 166 -6.01 -1.14 11.22
N PHE A 167 -6.59 -2.30 11.54
CA PHE A 167 -6.06 -3.61 11.22
C PHE A 167 -7.02 -4.34 10.29
N LEU A 168 -6.46 -4.96 9.25
CA LEU A 168 -7.18 -5.79 8.28
C LEU A 168 -6.55 -7.18 8.29
N PRO A 169 -6.89 -8.03 9.26
CA PRO A 169 -6.30 -9.37 9.39
C PRO A 169 -6.73 -10.28 8.23
N ILE A 170 -5.88 -11.26 7.93
CA ILE A 170 -6.21 -12.32 6.99
C ILE A 170 -6.76 -13.50 7.79
N CYS A 171 -7.97 -13.95 7.48
CA CYS A 171 -8.58 -15.12 8.10
C CYS A 171 -7.78 -16.37 7.79
N ASN A 172 -7.40 -17.12 8.82
CA ASN A 172 -6.61 -18.34 8.66
C ASN A 172 -7.38 -19.48 7.96
N GLU A 173 -8.70 -19.52 8.08
CA GLU A 173 -9.54 -20.57 7.46
C GLU A 173 -9.83 -20.28 5.99
N THR A 174 -10.20 -19.03 5.68
CA THR A 174 -10.65 -18.66 4.33
C THR A 174 -9.57 -18.02 3.47
N GLY A 175 -8.50 -17.53 4.08
CA GLY A 175 -7.45 -16.75 3.44
C GLY A 175 -7.91 -15.37 2.97
N LYS A 176 -9.08 -14.90 3.41
CA LYS A 176 -9.65 -13.59 3.02
C LYS A 176 -9.21 -12.50 3.97
N VAL A 177 -9.01 -11.30 3.43
CA VAL A 177 -8.82 -10.08 4.21
C VAL A 177 -10.14 -9.70 4.86
N LEU A 178 -10.14 -9.47 6.19
CA LEU A 178 -11.32 -9.13 6.96
C LEU A 178 -11.41 -7.61 7.12
N GLU A 179 -12.48 -7.02 6.56
CA GLU A 179 -12.83 -5.60 6.72
C GLU A 179 -13.95 -5.46 7.75
N ILE A 180 -13.67 -5.85 9.00
CA ILE A 180 -14.63 -5.88 10.11
C ILE A 180 -14.09 -5.10 11.31
N PRO A 181 -14.97 -4.58 12.18
CA PRO A 181 -14.57 -3.98 13.44
C PRO A 181 -13.86 -5.01 14.33
N ILE A 182 -12.91 -4.53 15.13
CA ILE A 182 -12.30 -5.34 16.18
C ILE A 182 -13.27 -5.37 17.37
N ILE A 183 -13.52 -6.57 17.89
CA ILE A 183 -14.41 -6.79 19.04
C ILE A 183 -13.61 -6.76 20.34
N GLU A 184 -12.43 -7.40 20.34
CA GLU A 184 -11.58 -7.53 21.51
C GLU A 184 -10.11 -7.37 21.14
N ILE A 185 -9.34 -6.80 22.06
CA ILE A 185 -7.89 -6.58 21.91
C ILE A 185 -7.18 -7.14 23.14
N ASP A 186 -6.31 -8.11 22.92
CA ASP A 186 -5.35 -8.54 23.94
C ASP A 186 -3.99 -7.87 23.70
N LYS A 187 -3.75 -6.75 24.38
CA LYS A 187 -2.48 -6.00 24.28
C LYS A 187 -1.29 -6.79 24.81
N LYS A 188 -1.51 -7.71 25.76
CA LYS A 188 -0.44 -8.50 26.39
C LYS A 188 0.12 -9.53 25.40
N ASN A 189 -0.76 -10.22 24.71
CA ASN A 189 -0.39 -11.24 23.72
C ASN A 189 -0.29 -10.66 22.29
N SER A 190 -0.55 -9.36 22.12
CA SER A 190 -0.57 -8.68 20.81
C SER A 190 -1.51 -9.37 19.80
N SER A 191 -2.71 -9.75 20.25
CA SER A 191 -3.76 -10.38 19.45
C SER A 191 -5.03 -9.53 19.36
N LEU A 192 -5.83 -9.82 18.31
CA LEU A 192 -7.08 -9.15 17.95
C LEU A 192 -8.21 -10.16 17.88
#